data_dda063f89a51ffd31afd5303bbaf80ec
#
_entry.id   dda063f89a51ffd31afd5303bbaf80ec
#
_cell.length_a   1.000
_cell.length_b   1.000
_cell.length_c   1.000
_cell.angle_alpha   90.00
_cell.angle_beta   90.00
_cell.angle_gamma   90.00
#
_symmetry.space_group_name_H-M   'P 1'
#
loop_
_entity.id
_entity.type
_entity.pdbx_description
1 polymer ?
#
loop_
_entity_poly.entity_id
_entity_poly.type
_entity_poly.pdbx_seq_one_letter_code
_entity_poly.pdbx_strand_id
1 'polypeptide(L)'
;MNIRIKDLPYEERPRERLIKYGPQVLSNAELIAIIIGTGSRRENAISLAQKLITEERGLKFIVNSSVEKLANIRGIGIAKAVKLKAAVELGRRLMLSTQGENFSVTSPEDVINLLMEEMRYLSKEHFKVVMLNVKNKRYCH
;
A
#
# COMPACT_ATOMS: atom_id res chain seq x y z
N MET A 1 27.70 -6.23 -8.44
CA MET A 1 28.06 -4.82 -8.22
C MET A 1 26.80 -4.07 -7.76
N ASN A 2 26.87 -3.40 -6.65
CA ASN A 2 25.73 -2.65 -6.12
C ASN A 2 25.70 -1.24 -6.72
N ILE A 3 24.75 -1.00 -7.62
CA ILE A 3 24.55 0.32 -8.22
C ILE A 3 23.70 1.14 -7.24
N ARG A 4 24.22 2.29 -6.80
CA ARG A 4 23.46 3.20 -5.95
C ARG A 4 22.46 3.98 -6.78
N ILE A 5 21.30 4.33 -6.18
CA ILE A 5 20.25 5.10 -6.89
C ILE A 5 20.83 6.42 -7.42
N LYS A 6 21.72 7.06 -6.68
CA LYS A 6 22.36 8.30 -7.12
C LYS A 6 23.27 8.15 -8.34
N ASP A 7 23.66 6.92 -8.66
CA ASP A 7 24.48 6.62 -9.83
C ASP A 7 23.62 6.40 -11.09
N LEU A 8 22.29 6.27 -10.93
CA LEU A 8 21.37 6.21 -12.06
C LEU A 8 21.21 7.58 -12.71
N PRO A 9 20.88 7.63 -14.01
CA PRO A 9 20.48 8.88 -14.65
C PRO A 9 19.37 9.56 -13.85
N TYR A 10 19.40 10.89 -13.79
CA TYR A 10 18.44 11.65 -13.00
C TYR A 10 16.98 11.26 -13.28
N GLU A 11 16.65 11.07 -14.55
CA GLU A 11 15.29 10.72 -14.98
C GLU A 11 14.85 9.30 -14.63
N GLU A 12 15.78 8.44 -14.20
CA GLU A 12 15.49 7.07 -13.78
C GLU A 12 15.39 6.90 -12.27
N ARG A 13 15.68 7.96 -11.51
CA ARG A 13 15.61 7.91 -10.06
C ARG A 13 14.15 8.00 -9.60
N PRO A 14 13.70 7.14 -8.69
CA PRO A 14 12.30 7.12 -8.28
C PRO A 14 11.75 8.46 -7.79
N ARG A 15 12.49 9.17 -6.96
CA ARG A 15 12.05 10.47 -6.44
C ARG A 15 11.86 11.51 -7.53
N GLU A 16 12.81 11.59 -8.44
CA GLU A 16 12.79 12.52 -9.56
C GLU A 16 11.68 12.18 -10.55
N ARG A 17 11.45 10.88 -10.78
CA ARG A 17 10.35 10.42 -11.60
C ARG A 17 8.99 10.76 -10.98
N LEU A 18 8.86 10.62 -9.67
CA LEU A 18 7.64 10.99 -8.97
C LEU A 18 7.37 12.48 -9.10
N ILE A 19 8.39 13.31 -8.91
CA ILE A 19 8.26 14.76 -9.02
C ILE A 19 7.84 15.18 -10.44
N LYS A 20 8.45 14.57 -11.45
CA LYS A 20 8.23 14.96 -12.85
C LYS A 20 6.91 14.44 -13.41
N TYR A 21 6.55 13.19 -13.12
CA TYR A 21 5.43 12.50 -13.76
C TYR A 21 4.29 12.12 -12.81
N GLY A 22 4.47 12.29 -11.51
CA GLY A 22 3.51 11.84 -10.51
C GLY A 22 3.73 10.40 -10.05
N PRO A 23 3.09 9.99 -8.94
CA PRO A 23 3.31 8.66 -8.38
C PRO A 23 2.73 7.52 -9.21
N GLN A 24 1.74 7.78 -10.05
CA GLN A 24 1.04 6.73 -10.80
C GLN A 24 1.92 6.02 -11.83
N VAL A 25 3.02 6.62 -12.25
CA VAL A 25 3.94 6.01 -13.23
C VAL A 25 4.99 5.10 -12.58
N LEU A 26 5.10 5.13 -11.25
CA LEU A 26 6.09 4.33 -10.53
C LEU A 26 5.58 2.91 -10.28
N SER A 27 6.52 1.95 -10.31
CA SER A 27 6.24 0.58 -9.90
C SER A 27 6.06 0.51 -8.37
N ASN A 28 5.48 -0.58 -7.89
CA ASN A 28 5.37 -0.83 -6.46
C ASN A 28 6.73 -0.82 -5.77
N ALA A 29 7.74 -1.42 -6.40
CA ALA A 29 9.10 -1.44 -5.86
C ALA A 29 9.69 -0.03 -5.76
N GLU A 30 9.46 0.81 -6.77
CA GLU A 30 9.93 2.20 -6.75
C GLU A 30 9.25 3.01 -5.63
N LEU A 31 7.96 2.83 -5.42
CA LEU A 31 7.23 3.50 -4.34
C LEU A 31 7.75 3.05 -2.96
N ILE A 32 7.96 1.75 -2.77
CA ILE A 32 8.54 1.21 -1.54
C ILE A 32 9.96 1.76 -1.34
N ALA A 33 10.76 1.83 -2.41
CA ALA A 33 12.11 2.37 -2.35
C ALA A 33 12.14 3.82 -1.84
N ILE A 34 11.18 4.63 -2.26
CA ILE A 34 11.05 6.01 -1.77
C ILE A 34 10.72 6.00 -0.26
N ILE A 35 9.81 5.15 0.17
CA ILE A 35 9.39 5.07 1.57
C ILE A 35 10.54 4.64 2.48
N ILE A 36 11.25 3.57 2.12
CA ILE A 36 12.38 3.10 2.93
C ILE A 36 13.59 4.04 2.87
N GLY A 37 13.72 4.81 1.81
CA GLY A 37 14.68 5.90 1.66
C GLY A 37 16.08 5.47 1.26
N THR A 38 16.63 4.45 1.89
CA THR A 38 18.00 3.96 1.63
C THR A 38 18.00 2.44 1.48
N GLY A 39 18.96 1.95 0.72
CA GLY A 39 19.22 0.52 0.65
C GLY A 39 20.05 0.03 1.83
N SER A 40 20.67 -1.12 1.65
CA SER A 40 21.66 -1.68 2.56
C SER A 40 23.05 -1.54 1.97
N ARG A 41 24.04 -2.07 2.69
CA ARG A 41 25.42 -2.11 2.16
C ARG A 41 25.54 -2.95 0.88
N ARG A 42 24.64 -3.90 0.68
CA ARG A 42 24.69 -4.87 -0.42
C ARG A 42 23.72 -4.54 -1.55
N GLU A 43 22.66 -3.80 -1.28
CA GLU A 43 21.60 -3.56 -2.22
C GLU A 43 21.13 -2.12 -2.16
N ASN A 44 20.78 -1.55 -3.31
CA ASN A 44 20.13 -0.24 -3.31
C ASN A 44 18.65 -0.40 -2.87
N ALA A 45 17.97 0.73 -2.64
CA ALA A 45 16.60 0.71 -2.14
C ALA A 45 15.62 0.03 -3.11
N ILE A 46 15.81 0.18 -4.42
CA ILE A 46 14.95 -0.45 -5.43
C ILE A 46 15.10 -1.97 -5.40
N SER A 47 16.34 -2.46 -5.38
CA SER A 47 16.62 -3.91 -5.32
C SER A 47 16.06 -4.51 -4.03
N LEU A 48 16.24 -3.83 -2.91
CA LEU A 48 15.71 -4.27 -1.62
C LEU A 48 14.17 -4.32 -1.65
N ALA A 49 13.53 -3.32 -2.23
CA ALA A 49 12.09 -3.28 -2.38
C ALA A 49 11.57 -4.40 -3.30
N GLN A 50 12.25 -4.65 -4.42
CA GLN A 50 11.92 -5.74 -5.33
C GLN A 50 11.99 -7.09 -4.63
N LYS A 51 13.04 -7.32 -3.87
CA LYS A 51 13.22 -8.53 -3.07
C LYS A 51 12.06 -8.72 -2.09
N LEU A 52 11.68 -7.67 -1.39
CA LEU A 52 10.60 -7.70 -0.41
C LEU A 52 9.27 -8.15 -1.02
N ILE A 53 8.91 -7.64 -2.19
CA ILE A 53 7.63 -7.97 -2.82
C ILE A 53 7.68 -9.24 -3.68
N THR A 54 8.83 -9.64 -4.18
CA THR A 54 8.97 -10.84 -5.02
C THR A 54 9.03 -12.11 -4.18
N GLU A 55 9.82 -12.11 -3.11
CA GLU A 55 10.01 -13.29 -2.28
C GLU A 55 8.78 -13.62 -1.42
N GLU A 56 8.01 -12.61 -1.04
CA GLU A 56 7.00 -12.73 0.02
C GLU A 56 5.56 -12.41 -0.41
N ARG A 57 5.23 -12.62 -1.68
CA ARG A 57 3.85 -12.50 -2.19
C ARG A 57 3.31 -11.07 -2.33
N GLY A 58 4.17 -10.12 -2.62
CA GLY A 58 3.75 -8.77 -3.00
C GLY A 58 3.39 -7.87 -1.82
N LEU A 59 2.60 -6.85 -2.09
CA LEU A 59 2.25 -5.82 -1.10
C LEU A 59 1.50 -6.37 0.11
N LYS A 60 0.75 -7.43 -0.04
CA LYS A 60 0.01 -8.07 1.07
C LYS A 60 0.93 -8.53 2.18
N PHE A 61 2.14 -8.96 1.86
CA PHE A 61 3.11 -9.36 2.86
C PHE A 61 3.43 -8.23 3.82
N ILE A 62 3.60 -7.01 3.30
CA ILE A 62 3.88 -5.83 4.13
C ILE A 62 2.69 -5.53 5.05
N VAL A 63 1.47 -5.61 4.52
CA VAL A 63 0.25 -5.36 5.29
C VAL A 63 0.07 -6.37 6.42
N ASN A 64 0.28 -7.64 6.12
CA ASN A 64 0.01 -8.74 7.05
C ASN A 64 1.14 -9.04 8.02
N SER A 65 2.33 -8.49 7.81
CA SER A 65 3.49 -8.75 8.65
C SER A 65 3.57 -7.77 9.82
N SER A 66 4.07 -8.26 10.95
CA SER A 66 4.40 -7.39 12.09
C SER A 66 5.66 -6.58 11.81
N VAL A 67 5.88 -5.54 12.61
CA VAL A 67 7.11 -4.76 12.56
C VAL A 67 8.33 -5.67 12.76
N GLU A 68 8.25 -6.57 13.73
CA GLU A 68 9.34 -7.50 14.05
C GLU A 68 9.65 -8.43 12.89
N LYS A 69 8.63 -8.95 12.23
CA LYS A 69 8.82 -9.83 11.07
C LYS A 69 9.47 -9.10 9.90
N LEU A 70 9.04 -7.89 9.62
CA LEU A 70 9.65 -7.05 8.58
C LEU A 70 11.10 -6.67 8.96
N ALA A 71 11.33 -6.31 10.22
CA ALA A 71 12.66 -5.91 10.69
C ALA A 71 13.70 -7.03 10.60
N ASN A 72 13.25 -8.30 10.66
CA ASN A 72 14.13 -9.46 10.52
C ASN A 72 14.59 -9.71 9.08
N ILE A 73 13.97 -9.07 8.11
CA ILE A 73 14.40 -9.19 6.72
C ILE A 73 15.72 -8.43 6.55
N ARG A 74 16.69 -9.11 5.95
CA ARG A 74 18.03 -8.55 5.74
C ARG A 74 17.96 -7.24 4.94
N GLY A 75 18.49 -6.18 5.51
CA GLY A 75 18.52 -4.86 4.89
C GLY A 75 17.37 -3.94 5.29
N ILE A 76 16.32 -4.47 5.90
CA ILE A 76 15.16 -3.67 6.33
C ILE A 76 15.40 -3.03 7.70
N GLY A 77 15.58 -3.82 8.75
CA GLY A 77 15.73 -3.30 10.10
C GLY A 77 14.49 -2.61 10.64
N ILE A 78 14.58 -2.17 11.90
CA ILE A 78 13.43 -1.55 12.61
C ILE A 78 12.97 -0.24 11.97
N ALA A 79 13.88 0.65 11.61
CA ALA A 79 13.52 1.97 11.08
C ALA A 79 12.71 1.87 9.78
N LYS A 80 13.15 1.04 8.85
CA LYS A 80 12.45 0.83 7.58
C LYS A 80 11.12 0.09 7.77
N ALA A 81 11.10 -0.90 8.67
CA ALA A 81 9.88 -1.64 9.00
C ALA A 81 8.80 -0.70 9.55
N VAL A 82 9.17 0.19 10.45
CA VAL A 82 8.26 1.20 11.02
C VAL A 82 7.72 2.13 9.93
N LYS A 83 8.57 2.60 9.02
CA LYS A 83 8.13 3.44 7.90
C LYS A 83 7.11 2.74 7.02
N LEU A 84 7.35 1.47 6.70
CA LEU A 84 6.44 0.68 5.88
C LEU A 84 5.09 0.50 6.56
N LYS A 85 5.09 0.14 7.84
CA LYS A 85 3.85 -0.04 8.60
C LYS A 85 3.09 1.27 8.79
N ALA A 86 3.79 2.38 9.00
CA ALA A 86 3.17 3.69 9.08
C ALA A 86 2.49 4.07 7.76
N ALA A 87 3.15 3.84 6.62
CA ALA A 87 2.58 4.11 5.30
C ALA A 87 1.32 3.25 5.06
N VAL A 88 1.37 1.98 5.41
CA VAL A 88 0.21 1.07 5.31
C VAL A 88 -0.96 1.58 6.14
N GLU A 89 -0.71 1.98 7.38
CA GLU A 89 -1.77 2.47 8.27
C GLU A 89 -2.39 3.77 7.76
N LEU A 90 -1.59 4.69 7.23
CA LEU A 90 -2.12 5.90 6.61
C LEU A 90 -3.01 5.58 5.41
N GLY A 91 -2.58 4.64 4.57
CA GLY A 91 -3.38 4.18 3.45
C GLY A 91 -4.72 3.58 3.89
N ARG A 92 -4.71 2.77 4.94
CA ARG A 92 -5.92 2.19 5.51
C ARG A 92 -6.90 3.27 6.01
N ARG A 93 -6.38 4.24 6.76
CA ARG A 93 -7.21 5.36 7.25
C ARG A 93 -7.77 6.21 6.13
N LEU A 94 -6.97 6.44 5.09
CA LEU A 94 -7.43 7.17 3.91
C LEU A 94 -8.59 6.45 3.22
N MET A 95 -8.48 5.13 3.02
CA MET A 95 -9.56 4.34 2.43
C MET A 95 -10.84 4.42 3.25
N LEU A 96 -10.74 4.32 4.58
CA LEU A 96 -11.89 4.41 5.46
C LEU A 96 -12.54 5.80 5.43
N SER A 97 -11.74 6.86 5.38
CA SER A 97 -12.28 8.22 5.35
C SER A 97 -12.99 8.54 4.04
N THR A 98 -12.45 8.08 2.90
CA THR A 98 -13.06 8.32 1.59
C THR A 98 -14.33 7.50 1.37
N GLN A 99 -14.46 6.34 1.98
CA GLN A 99 -15.67 5.53 1.91
C GLN A 99 -16.84 6.15 2.68
N GLY A 100 -16.55 7.01 3.66
CA GLY A 100 -17.55 7.58 4.56
C GLY A 100 -18.20 8.88 4.13
N GLU A 101 -17.54 9.67 3.34
CA GLU A 101 -17.92 11.06 3.17
C GLU A 101 -18.98 11.36 2.09
N ASN A 102 -19.19 10.50 1.10
CA ASN A 102 -20.03 10.86 -0.04
C ASN A 102 -20.91 9.76 -0.60
N PHE A 103 -21.26 8.74 0.19
CA PHE A 103 -22.08 7.68 -0.34
C PHE A 103 -23.55 7.86 0.05
N SER A 104 -24.36 8.37 -0.87
CA SER A 104 -25.82 8.29 -0.75
C SER A 104 -26.33 7.19 -1.67
N VAL A 105 -27.03 6.21 -1.10
CA VAL A 105 -27.68 5.17 -1.86
C VAL A 105 -28.98 5.74 -2.44
N THR A 106 -28.96 6.06 -3.73
CA THR A 106 -30.11 6.65 -4.42
C THR A 106 -30.76 5.66 -5.39
N SER A 107 -30.08 4.54 -5.73
CA SER A 107 -30.61 3.55 -6.68
C SER A 107 -30.11 2.16 -6.33
N PRO A 108 -30.79 1.09 -6.84
CA PRO A 108 -30.31 -0.29 -6.69
C PRO A 108 -28.92 -0.51 -7.29
N GLU A 109 -28.59 0.18 -8.37
CA GLU A 109 -27.27 0.08 -9.00
C GLU A 109 -26.18 0.60 -8.09
N ASP A 110 -26.43 1.67 -7.33
CA ASP A 110 -25.48 2.21 -6.36
C ASP A 110 -25.17 1.18 -5.28
N VAL A 111 -26.17 0.45 -4.82
CA VAL A 111 -26.00 -0.62 -3.83
C VAL A 111 -25.14 -1.74 -4.41
N ILE A 112 -25.44 -2.18 -5.63
CA ILE A 112 -24.70 -3.25 -6.29
C ILE A 112 -23.24 -2.86 -6.49
N ASN A 113 -22.97 -1.66 -7.00
CA ASN A 113 -21.62 -1.18 -7.22
C ASN A 113 -20.83 -1.10 -5.93
N LEU A 114 -21.45 -0.59 -4.86
CA LEU A 114 -20.84 -0.52 -3.55
C LEU A 114 -20.48 -1.91 -3.02
N LEU A 115 -21.42 -2.84 -3.09
CA LEU A 115 -21.21 -4.21 -2.61
C LEU A 115 -20.13 -4.93 -3.40
N MET A 116 -20.10 -4.77 -4.72
CA MET A 116 -19.09 -5.39 -5.57
C MET A 116 -17.70 -4.85 -5.28
N GLU A 117 -17.58 -3.56 -5.05
CA GLU A 117 -16.28 -2.93 -4.71
C GLU A 117 -15.79 -3.40 -3.34
N GLU A 118 -16.66 -3.45 -2.36
CA GLU A 118 -16.31 -3.92 -1.02
C GLU A 118 -16.02 -5.43 -0.95
N MET A 119 -16.70 -6.23 -1.76
CA MET A 119 -16.46 -7.67 -1.83
C MET A 119 -15.04 -8.05 -2.23
N ARG A 120 -14.32 -7.15 -2.89
CA ARG A 120 -12.92 -7.38 -3.25
C ARG A 120 -11.99 -7.42 -2.05
N TYR A 121 -12.37 -6.79 -0.94
CA TYR A 121 -11.49 -6.55 0.20
C TYR A 121 -12.00 -7.14 1.51
N LEU A 122 -13.28 -7.56 1.56
CA LEU A 122 -13.92 -8.00 2.79
C LEU A 122 -14.08 -9.52 2.84
N SER A 123 -14.00 -10.07 4.05
CA SER A 123 -14.38 -11.45 4.31
C SER A 123 -15.90 -11.62 4.17
N LYS A 124 -16.38 -12.86 4.10
CA LYS A 124 -17.82 -13.16 4.04
C LYS A 124 -18.60 -12.56 5.21
N GLU A 125 -18.00 -12.49 6.40
CA GLU A 125 -18.64 -11.93 7.58
C GLU A 125 -18.84 -10.44 7.45
N HIS A 126 -17.83 -9.71 6.99
CA HIS A 126 -17.93 -8.29 6.71
C HIS A 126 -18.99 -7.99 5.64
N PHE A 127 -19.09 -8.84 4.63
CA PHE A 127 -20.11 -8.71 3.59
C PHE A 127 -21.51 -8.77 4.16
N LYS A 128 -21.78 -9.69 5.09
CA LYS A 128 -23.08 -9.77 5.78
C LYS A 128 -23.41 -8.50 6.55
N VAL A 129 -22.46 -7.94 7.26
CA VAL A 129 -22.63 -6.67 8.00
C VAL A 129 -22.96 -5.53 7.05
N VAL A 130 -22.28 -5.43 5.92
CA VAL A 130 -22.57 -4.42 4.89
C VAL A 130 -23.99 -4.55 4.36
N MET A 131 -24.44 -5.78 4.08
CA MET A 131 -25.80 -6.05 3.63
C MET A 131 -26.87 -5.58 4.63
N LEU A 132 -26.65 -5.77 5.90
CA LEU A 132 -27.57 -5.33 6.97
C LEU A 132 -27.63 -3.81 7.07
N ASN A 133 -26.51 -3.12 6.92
CA ASN A 133 -26.43 -1.68 7.05
C ASN A 133 -26.98 -0.91 5.84
N VAL A 134 -27.00 -1.51 4.68
CA VAL A 134 -27.51 -0.87 3.45
C VAL A 134 -29.01 -0.54 3.54
N LYS A 135 -29.78 -1.25 4.34
CA LYS A 135 -31.22 -0.96 4.55
C LYS A 135 -31.49 0.34 5.29
N ASN A 136 -30.57 0.83 6.12
CA ASN A 136 -30.83 1.93 7.04
C ASN A 136 -29.94 3.16 6.88
N LYS A 137 -29.14 3.27 5.95
CA LYS A 137 -28.00 4.14 5.74
C LYS A 137 -26.72 3.44 6.14
N ARG A 138 -25.77 3.52 5.28
CA ARG A 138 -24.47 2.99 5.55
C ARG A 138 -23.74 3.85 6.58
N TYR A 139 -23.38 3.23 7.68
CA TYR A 139 -22.50 3.85 8.64
C TYR A 139 -21.06 3.47 8.33
N CYS A 140 -20.18 4.46 8.33
CA CYS A 140 -18.75 4.24 8.22
C CYS A 140 -18.19 3.82 9.56
N HIS A 141 -17.58 2.68 9.60
CA HIS A 141 -16.83 2.23 10.76
C HIS A 141 -15.41 1.88 10.36
#